data_8118ab6b1c454b5196aa2c44923ff984
#
_entry.id   8118ab6b1c454b5196aa2c44923ff984
#
_cell.length_a   1.000
_cell.length_b   1.000
_cell.length_c   1.000
_cell.angle_alpha   90.00
_cell.angle_beta   90.00
_cell.angle_gamma   90.00
#
_symmetry.space_group_name_H-M   'P 1'
#
loop_
_entity.id
_entity.type
_entity.pdbx_description
1 polymer ?
#
loop_
_entity_poly.entity_id
_entity_poly.type
_entity_poly.pdbx_seq_one_letter_code
_entity_poly.pdbx_strand_id
1 'polypeptide(L)'
;MRKASGGGAISRRQMLRSATATGVALPLAQTFPAGHAYAQGQGQLPEINVTLPVFTVAERDRRWAAVRAIMARPQWNLDAIITVGSDRWGNNARYLTQVALVRYAQPGPQVLFPRDPAKTVHVQISATRHVNSWNDRLGPGGWLADGKMALQAETGGEALAKLLAEEGFDRRGTRIGVAKLKGTRFEPEGLVSATLLDTLRSSLPGVAFVPIEQWGPDAGPIDEVALAKSPEEQEVIRRSVAINEQGLAAAIAAARNGATRQADLWWAAFTTMFADAGEDFIRLSIGLDEGGNSNIGEPVGDAVRRGQICTQEISAAFQGYGCQINHSFFIGSPSTPGYDYYRAAIDVLLKVHEKAMAFIEPGKTTYGEFEENTRQSFADLNEQGGGLGVHSGGIGQCRVRSRPGEDQKIVMQPGHSFDFKPSVSLRRAGMAGAGKRVQLGESILVTEEGAVRYGSRSMGPIATHT
;
A
#
# COMPACT_ATOMS: atom_id res chain seq x y z
N MET A 1 1.37 0.68 -65.29
CA MET A 1 1.96 -0.52 -64.68
C MET A 1 3.28 -0.19 -64.03
N ARG A 2 3.31 -0.03 -62.72
CA ARG A 2 4.54 -0.08 -61.90
C ARG A 2 4.22 -0.89 -60.64
N LYS A 3 4.97 -1.96 -60.45
CA LYS A 3 4.86 -2.84 -59.28
C LYS A 3 5.32 -2.18 -58.00
N ALA A 4 4.52 -2.24 -56.94
CA ALA A 4 4.91 -1.86 -55.60
C ALA A 4 5.78 -2.99 -54.99
N SER A 5 6.96 -2.62 -54.53
CA SER A 5 7.88 -3.48 -53.80
C SER A 5 7.41 -3.67 -52.37
N GLY A 6 7.19 -4.94 -51.96
CA GLY A 6 6.82 -5.30 -50.61
C GLY A 6 7.98 -5.08 -49.61
N GLY A 7 7.74 -4.28 -48.60
CA GLY A 7 8.58 -4.18 -47.43
C GLY A 7 8.34 -5.38 -46.50
N GLY A 8 9.29 -6.32 -46.48
CA GLY A 8 9.25 -7.44 -45.56
C GLY A 8 9.50 -6.98 -44.11
N ALA A 9 8.60 -7.32 -43.21
CA ALA A 9 8.76 -7.09 -41.79
C ALA A 9 9.94 -7.94 -41.25
N ILE A 10 10.94 -7.28 -40.69
CA ILE A 10 12.09 -7.93 -40.08
C ILE A 10 11.63 -8.59 -38.77
N SER A 11 11.83 -9.89 -38.65
CA SER A 11 11.44 -10.62 -37.45
C SER A 11 12.36 -10.25 -36.25
N ARG A 12 11.80 -10.28 -35.04
CA ARG A 12 12.53 -10.01 -33.78
C ARG A 12 13.83 -10.82 -33.65
N ARG A 13 13.86 -12.02 -34.24
CA ARG A 13 15.04 -12.91 -34.28
C ARG A 13 16.13 -12.44 -35.24
N GLN A 14 15.76 -11.74 -36.32
CA GLN A 14 16.70 -11.14 -37.28
C GLN A 14 17.29 -9.86 -36.69
N MET A 15 16.51 -9.07 -35.93
CA MET A 15 16.99 -7.87 -35.24
C MET A 15 18.06 -8.20 -34.19
N LEU A 16 17.91 -9.29 -33.45
CA LEU A 16 18.89 -9.75 -32.47
C LEU A 16 20.18 -10.31 -33.10
N ARG A 17 20.09 -10.90 -34.29
CA ARG A 17 21.28 -11.39 -35.00
C ARG A 17 22.08 -10.28 -35.68
N SER A 18 21.45 -9.17 -36.06
CA SER A 18 22.12 -8.02 -36.66
C SER A 18 22.91 -7.20 -35.60
N ALA A 19 22.49 -7.20 -34.35
CA ALA A 19 23.16 -6.50 -33.26
C ALA A 19 24.49 -7.17 -32.84
N THR A 20 24.67 -8.46 -33.15
CA THR A 20 25.90 -9.21 -32.83
C THR A 20 27.00 -9.11 -33.92
N ALA A 21 26.67 -8.59 -35.11
CA ALA A 21 27.61 -8.53 -36.22
C ALA A 21 28.40 -7.21 -36.33
N THR A 22 28.06 -6.18 -35.56
CA THR A 22 28.71 -4.85 -35.69
C THR A 22 29.65 -4.49 -34.52
N GLY A 23 30.10 -5.40 -33.69
CA GLY A 23 31.18 -5.17 -32.73
C GLY A 23 30.98 -4.02 -31.74
N VAL A 24 29.80 -3.41 -31.68
CA VAL A 24 29.43 -2.46 -30.64
C VAL A 24 28.85 -3.27 -29.49
N ALA A 25 29.72 -3.86 -28.71
CA ALA A 25 29.39 -4.27 -27.36
C ALA A 25 28.98 -3.00 -26.60
N LEU A 26 27.70 -2.72 -26.54
CA LEU A 26 27.18 -1.81 -25.52
C LEU A 26 27.62 -2.37 -24.17
N PRO A 27 28.24 -1.57 -23.30
CA PRO A 27 28.62 -2.04 -21.97
C PRO A 27 27.37 -2.06 -21.08
N LEU A 28 26.38 -2.88 -21.43
CA LEU A 28 25.20 -3.17 -20.60
C LEU A 28 25.48 -4.26 -19.55
N ALA A 29 26.68 -4.86 -19.58
CA ALA A 29 27.08 -5.90 -18.65
C ALA A 29 27.96 -5.38 -17.49
N GLN A 30 28.16 -4.11 -17.35
CA GLN A 30 29.15 -3.61 -16.39
C GLN A 30 28.64 -2.64 -15.34
N THR A 31 27.40 -2.60 -14.93
CA THR A 31 27.10 -1.80 -13.72
C THR A 31 25.72 -2.06 -13.15
N PHE A 32 25.27 -3.28 -13.05
CA PHE A 32 24.45 -3.66 -11.95
C PHE A 32 25.33 -4.42 -10.97
N PRO A 33 25.92 -3.76 -9.96
CA PRO A 33 26.39 -4.52 -8.83
C PRO A 33 25.15 -5.23 -8.32
N ALA A 34 25.20 -6.54 -8.33
CA ALA A 34 24.12 -7.38 -7.85
C ALA A 34 23.66 -6.82 -6.51
N GLY A 35 22.41 -6.39 -6.39
CA GLY A 35 21.81 -5.95 -5.12
C GLY A 35 21.92 -7.01 -4.03
N HIS A 36 22.26 -8.24 -4.40
CA HIS A 36 22.58 -9.36 -3.52
C HIS A 36 23.93 -9.23 -2.81
N ALA A 37 24.90 -8.48 -3.32
CA ALA A 37 26.22 -8.36 -2.69
C ALA A 37 26.23 -7.40 -1.48
N TYR A 38 25.24 -6.52 -1.35
CA TYR A 38 25.18 -5.55 -0.26
C TYR A 38 24.44 -6.04 0.99
N ALA A 39 23.60 -7.07 0.84
CA ALA A 39 22.90 -7.69 1.97
C ALA A 39 23.81 -8.57 2.85
N GLN A 40 24.98 -8.95 2.36
CA GLN A 40 25.86 -9.88 3.08
C GLN A 40 26.67 -9.27 4.24
N GLY A 41 26.56 -7.97 4.48
CA GLY A 41 27.34 -7.28 5.52
C GLY A 41 26.62 -6.94 6.81
N GLN A 42 25.31 -7.08 6.88
CA GLN A 42 24.53 -6.74 8.07
C GLN A 42 23.46 -7.80 8.34
N GLY A 43 23.77 -8.74 9.21
CA GLY A 43 22.87 -9.72 9.78
C GLY A 43 22.03 -10.50 8.75
N GLN A 44 22.00 -11.82 8.81
CA GLN A 44 21.11 -12.61 7.96
C GLN A 44 19.70 -12.07 8.05
N LEU A 45 19.23 -11.42 6.97
CA LEU A 45 17.81 -11.09 6.83
C LEU A 45 17.04 -12.42 6.85
N PRO A 46 15.92 -12.49 7.57
CA PRO A 46 15.11 -13.69 7.56
C PRO A 46 14.76 -14.04 6.11
N GLU A 47 14.98 -15.30 5.76
CA GLU A 47 14.63 -15.82 4.44
C GLU A 47 13.13 -15.60 4.21
N ILE A 48 12.78 -14.70 3.27
CA ILE A 48 11.40 -14.42 2.96
C ILE A 48 10.88 -15.58 2.12
N ASN A 49 10.15 -16.49 2.75
CA ASN A 49 9.51 -17.58 2.03
C ASN A 49 8.22 -17.07 1.37
N VAL A 50 8.36 -16.64 0.13
CA VAL A 50 7.23 -16.16 -0.71
C VAL A 50 6.23 -17.27 -1.08
N THR A 51 6.47 -18.52 -0.71
CA THR A 51 5.64 -19.66 -1.11
C THR A 51 4.57 -20.04 -0.08
N LEU A 52 4.56 -19.44 1.10
CA LEU A 52 3.58 -19.75 2.12
C LEU A 52 2.19 -19.18 1.79
N PRO A 53 1.11 -19.95 1.98
CA PRO A 53 -0.21 -19.38 2.05
C PRO A 53 -0.21 -18.36 3.19
N VAL A 54 -0.61 -17.15 2.88
CA VAL A 54 -0.40 -16.03 3.79
C VAL A 54 -1.37 -16.07 4.95
N PHE A 55 -2.60 -16.48 4.67
CA PHE A 55 -3.64 -16.49 5.67
C PHE A 55 -4.30 -17.86 5.75
N THR A 56 -4.49 -18.31 6.97
CA THR A 56 -5.15 -19.59 7.26
C THR A 56 -6.65 -19.56 6.94
N VAL A 57 -7.25 -20.74 6.86
CA VAL A 57 -8.73 -20.89 6.79
C VAL A 57 -9.40 -20.31 8.04
N ALA A 58 -8.76 -20.40 9.20
CA ALA A 58 -9.27 -19.79 10.42
C ALA A 58 -9.35 -18.27 10.34
N GLU A 59 -8.35 -17.62 9.70
CA GLU A 59 -8.38 -16.19 9.47
C GLU A 59 -9.48 -15.79 8.47
N ARG A 60 -9.71 -16.58 7.41
CA ARG A 60 -10.86 -16.42 6.53
C ARG A 60 -12.17 -16.42 7.30
N ASP A 61 -12.36 -17.46 8.12
CA ASP A 61 -13.61 -17.66 8.86
C ASP A 61 -13.84 -16.52 9.85
N ARG A 62 -12.78 -16.06 10.51
CA ARG A 62 -12.82 -14.87 11.36
C ARG A 62 -13.29 -13.63 10.59
N ARG A 63 -12.67 -13.34 9.44
CA ARG A 63 -13.04 -12.19 8.58
C ARG A 63 -14.49 -12.28 8.12
N TRP A 64 -14.87 -13.44 7.59
CA TRP A 64 -16.21 -13.65 7.06
C TRP A 64 -17.28 -13.52 8.14
N ALA A 65 -17.05 -14.10 9.32
CA ALA A 65 -17.97 -13.96 10.46
C ALA A 65 -18.10 -12.50 10.90
N ALA A 66 -16.99 -11.77 11.03
CA ALA A 66 -16.99 -10.38 11.44
C ALA A 66 -17.70 -9.47 10.42
N VAL A 67 -17.43 -9.62 9.12
CA VAL A 67 -18.10 -8.84 8.07
C VAL A 67 -19.60 -9.13 8.07
N ARG A 68 -20.02 -10.40 8.16
CA ARG A 68 -21.43 -10.80 8.23
C ARG A 68 -22.16 -10.23 9.45
N ALA A 69 -21.48 -10.18 10.59
CA ALA A 69 -22.04 -9.58 11.80
C ALA A 69 -22.34 -8.08 11.62
N ILE A 70 -21.46 -7.34 10.92
CA ILE A 70 -21.70 -5.92 10.62
C ILE A 70 -22.78 -5.76 9.56
N MET A 71 -22.81 -6.60 8.52
CA MET A 71 -23.89 -6.60 7.51
C MET A 71 -25.28 -6.77 8.13
N ALA A 72 -25.38 -7.51 9.25
CA ALA A 72 -26.62 -7.76 9.95
C ALA A 72 -27.10 -6.57 10.82
N ARG A 73 -26.24 -5.57 11.08
CA ARG A 73 -26.63 -4.41 11.90
C ARG A 73 -27.77 -3.64 11.23
N PRO A 74 -28.71 -3.04 12.02
CA PRO A 74 -29.89 -2.35 11.48
C PRO A 74 -29.56 -1.27 10.45
N GLN A 75 -28.49 -0.49 10.64
CA GLN A 75 -28.08 0.58 9.71
C GLN A 75 -27.62 0.03 8.36
N TRP A 76 -27.08 -1.19 8.34
CA TRP A 76 -26.66 -1.86 7.10
C TRP A 76 -27.76 -2.74 6.55
N ASN A 77 -28.18 -3.74 7.29
CA ASN A 77 -29.18 -4.74 6.92
C ASN A 77 -29.03 -5.24 5.49
N LEU A 78 -27.83 -5.72 5.15
CA LEU A 78 -27.47 -6.20 3.83
C LEU A 78 -27.70 -7.68 3.69
N ASP A 79 -28.20 -8.15 2.54
CA ASP A 79 -28.32 -9.57 2.22
C ASP A 79 -27.05 -10.15 1.61
N ALA A 80 -26.33 -9.31 0.86
CA ALA A 80 -25.00 -9.63 0.33
C ALA A 80 -24.17 -8.36 0.12
N ILE A 81 -22.86 -8.54 -0.08
CA ILE A 81 -21.96 -7.52 -0.61
C ILE A 81 -21.43 -7.97 -1.96
N ILE A 82 -21.33 -7.05 -2.90
CA ILE A 82 -20.56 -7.25 -4.13
C ILE A 82 -19.34 -6.31 -4.13
N THR A 83 -18.20 -6.85 -4.58
CA THR A 83 -17.04 -6.04 -4.92
C THR A 83 -16.89 -6.04 -6.42
N VAL A 84 -16.65 -4.87 -7.01
CA VAL A 84 -16.60 -4.70 -8.45
C VAL A 84 -15.36 -3.87 -8.82
N GLY A 85 -14.55 -4.42 -9.70
CA GLY A 85 -13.37 -3.74 -10.21
C GLY A 85 -12.09 -3.97 -9.41
N SER A 86 -10.98 -3.48 -9.96
CA SER A 86 -9.69 -3.46 -9.28
C SER A 86 -9.59 -2.21 -8.47
N ASP A 87 -9.33 -2.40 -7.22
CA ASP A 87 -9.09 -1.35 -6.27
C ASP A 87 -7.61 -1.35 -5.90
N ARG A 88 -6.91 -0.32 -6.29
CA ARG A 88 -5.48 -0.18 -6.04
C ARG A 88 -5.17 0.06 -4.57
N TRP A 89 -6.12 0.61 -3.82
CA TRP A 89 -5.92 1.12 -2.47
C TRP A 89 -6.75 0.40 -1.39
N GLY A 90 -7.65 -0.45 -1.75
CA GLY A 90 -8.52 -1.15 -0.80
C GLY A 90 -9.08 -2.39 -1.45
N ASN A 91 -8.24 -3.38 -1.67
CA ASN A 91 -8.58 -4.59 -2.40
C ASN A 91 -9.59 -5.44 -1.62
N ASN A 92 -10.84 -4.96 -1.60
CA ASN A 92 -11.94 -5.60 -0.89
C ASN A 92 -12.16 -7.04 -1.35
N ALA A 93 -12.00 -7.29 -2.65
CA ALA A 93 -12.06 -8.64 -3.20
C ALA A 93 -10.97 -9.53 -2.60
N ARG A 94 -9.74 -9.05 -2.56
CA ARG A 94 -8.60 -9.78 -1.98
C ARG A 94 -8.75 -9.98 -0.48
N TYR A 95 -9.28 -8.98 0.23
CA TYR A 95 -9.55 -9.10 1.67
C TYR A 95 -10.52 -10.24 2.00
N LEU A 96 -11.57 -10.38 1.20
CA LEU A 96 -12.59 -11.40 1.38
C LEU A 96 -12.20 -12.78 0.86
N THR A 97 -11.31 -12.86 -0.14
CA THR A 97 -11.13 -14.10 -0.91
C THR A 97 -9.68 -14.54 -1.10
N GLN A 98 -8.71 -13.69 -0.78
CA GLN A 98 -7.29 -13.88 -1.13
C GLN A 98 -7.02 -13.95 -2.64
N VAL A 99 -8.02 -13.77 -3.49
CA VAL A 99 -7.83 -13.73 -4.93
C VAL A 99 -7.09 -12.46 -5.30
N ALA A 100 -5.85 -12.61 -5.74
CA ALA A 100 -5.03 -11.52 -6.23
C ALA A 100 -5.25 -11.31 -7.73
N LEU A 101 -5.26 -10.04 -8.14
CA LEU A 101 -5.24 -9.70 -9.55
C LEU A 101 -3.86 -9.87 -10.14
N VAL A 102 -3.82 -10.36 -11.35
CA VAL A 102 -2.66 -10.19 -12.21
C VAL A 102 -2.68 -8.77 -12.79
N ARG A 103 -1.52 -8.14 -12.85
CA ARG A 103 -1.25 -6.75 -13.28
C ARG A 103 -2.03 -6.26 -14.49
N TYR A 104 -2.45 -7.16 -15.36
CA TYR A 104 -3.08 -6.83 -16.66
C TYR A 104 -4.53 -7.29 -16.78
N ALA A 105 -5.10 -7.91 -15.75
CA ALA A 105 -6.48 -8.38 -15.83
C ALA A 105 -7.45 -7.26 -15.45
N GLN A 106 -8.14 -6.73 -16.42
CA GLN A 106 -9.23 -5.77 -16.25
C GLN A 106 -10.51 -6.34 -16.87
N PRO A 107 -11.65 -6.23 -16.21
CA PRO A 107 -11.87 -5.77 -14.85
C PRO A 107 -11.35 -6.78 -13.81
N GLY A 108 -11.09 -6.28 -12.60
CA GLY A 108 -10.67 -7.12 -11.47
C GLY A 108 -11.71 -8.14 -11.03
N PRO A 109 -11.39 -9.00 -10.07
CA PRO A 109 -12.32 -10.00 -9.57
C PRO A 109 -13.58 -9.32 -9.03
N GLN A 110 -14.72 -9.85 -9.42
CA GLN A 110 -16.00 -9.51 -8.85
C GLN A 110 -16.36 -10.57 -7.82
N VAL A 111 -16.70 -10.15 -6.61
CA VAL A 111 -17.05 -11.06 -5.53
C VAL A 111 -18.51 -10.86 -5.16
N LEU A 112 -19.24 -11.95 -5.04
CA LEU A 112 -20.51 -12.00 -4.34
C LEU A 112 -20.30 -12.64 -2.97
N PHE A 113 -20.48 -11.85 -1.91
CA PHE A 113 -20.30 -12.25 -0.53
C PHE A 113 -21.65 -12.24 0.22
N PRO A 114 -22.32 -13.39 0.37
CA PRO A 114 -23.60 -13.49 1.07
C PRO A 114 -23.47 -13.27 2.57
N ARG A 115 -24.49 -12.64 3.19
CA ARG A 115 -24.63 -12.61 4.65
C ARG A 115 -24.91 -13.99 5.23
N ASP A 116 -25.73 -14.78 4.54
CA ASP A 116 -26.04 -16.15 4.96
C ASP A 116 -24.79 -17.05 4.81
N PRO A 117 -24.25 -17.60 5.92
CA PRO A 117 -23.06 -18.45 5.86
C PRO A 117 -23.28 -19.79 5.14
N ALA A 118 -24.54 -20.21 4.94
CA ALA A 118 -24.86 -21.42 4.18
C ALA A 118 -24.69 -21.23 2.66
N LYS A 119 -24.74 -19.98 2.16
CA LYS A 119 -24.55 -19.65 0.76
C LYS A 119 -23.07 -19.57 0.37
N THR A 120 -22.81 -19.89 -0.89
CA THR A 120 -21.46 -19.87 -1.48
C THR A 120 -20.98 -18.44 -1.69
N VAL A 121 -19.70 -18.20 -1.39
CA VAL A 121 -18.98 -16.99 -1.82
C VAL A 121 -18.48 -17.21 -3.24
N HIS A 122 -18.88 -16.36 -4.18
CA HIS A 122 -18.50 -16.47 -5.57
C HIS A 122 -17.46 -15.43 -5.96
N VAL A 123 -16.50 -15.85 -6.78
CA VAL A 123 -15.50 -14.99 -7.40
C VAL A 123 -15.60 -15.15 -8.91
N GLN A 124 -15.96 -14.08 -9.60
CA GLN A 124 -15.95 -14.03 -11.06
C GLN A 124 -14.67 -13.36 -11.54
N ILE A 125 -13.97 -14.01 -12.47
CA ILE A 125 -12.69 -13.58 -13.00
C ILE A 125 -12.73 -13.64 -14.53
N SER A 126 -12.41 -12.55 -15.22
CA SER A 126 -12.53 -12.42 -16.67
C SER A 126 -11.56 -13.28 -17.48
N ALA A 127 -10.49 -13.79 -16.88
CA ALA A 127 -9.51 -14.59 -17.60
C ALA A 127 -8.85 -15.59 -16.67
N THR A 128 -9.39 -16.81 -16.63
CA THR A 128 -8.91 -17.90 -15.77
C THR A 128 -7.42 -18.23 -15.97
N ARG A 129 -6.91 -18.14 -17.21
CA ARG A 129 -5.48 -18.36 -17.51
C ARG A 129 -4.54 -17.27 -16.96
N HIS A 130 -5.10 -16.15 -16.49
CA HIS A 130 -4.36 -15.05 -15.89
C HIS A 130 -4.63 -14.95 -14.38
N VAL A 131 -5.36 -15.91 -13.83
CA VAL A 131 -5.44 -16.05 -12.39
C VAL A 131 -4.03 -16.29 -11.88
N ASN A 132 -3.61 -15.43 -10.99
CA ASN A 132 -2.27 -15.47 -10.42
C ASN A 132 -2.01 -16.89 -9.88
N SER A 133 -0.81 -17.40 -10.11
CA SER A 133 -0.33 -18.67 -9.55
C SER A 133 -0.49 -18.77 -8.03
N TRP A 134 -0.73 -17.66 -7.35
CA TRP A 134 -1.13 -17.61 -5.94
C TRP A 134 -2.47 -18.32 -5.68
N ASN A 135 -3.45 -18.17 -6.56
CA ASN A 135 -4.75 -18.82 -6.41
C ASN A 135 -4.61 -20.33 -6.57
N ASP A 136 -3.71 -20.79 -7.45
CA ASP A 136 -3.39 -22.20 -7.61
C ASP A 136 -2.65 -22.76 -6.37
N ARG A 137 -1.89 -21.90 -5.66
CA ARG A 137 -1.17 -22.26 -4.44
C ARG A 137 -2.03 -22.25 -3.18
N LEU A 138 -3.18 -21.60 -3.23
CA LEU A 138 -4.19 -21.70 -2.17
C LEU A 138 -4.92 -23.08 -2.19
N GLY A 139 -4.42 -24.07 -2.93
CA GLY A 139 -4.89 -25.44 -3.10
C GLY A 139 -5.41 -26.15 -1.83
N PRO A 140 -5.36 -27.49 -1.73
CA PRO A 140 -5.95 -28.20 -0.60
C PRO A 140 -5.53 -27.64 0.74
N GLY A 141 -6.49 -27.09 1.51
CA GLY A 141 -6.24 -26.37 2.78
C GLY A 141 -6.20 -24.85 2.67
N GLY A 142 -6.27 -24.27 1.44
CA GLY A 142 -6.41 -22.82 1.21
C GLY A 142 -7.88 -22.37 1.22
N TRP A 143 -8.06 -21.05 1.07
CA TRP A 143 -9.40 -20.44 1.08
C TRP A 143 -10.31 -20.96 -0.05
N LEU A 144 -9.73 -21.32 -1.20
CA LEU A 144 -10.45 -21.85 -2.37
C LEU A 144 -10.81 -23.35 -2.25
N ALA A 145 -10.22 -24.06 -1.31
CA ALA A 145 -10.49 -25.47 -1.10
C ALA A 145 -11.83 -25.75 -0.35
N ASP A 146 -12.44 -24.69 0.19
CA ASP A 146 -13.76 -24.79 0.82
C ASP A 146 -14.87 -24.86 -0.24
N GLY A 147 -15.70 -25.88 -0.23
CA GLY A 147 -16.83 -26.05 -1.14
C GLY A 147 -17.87 -24.93 -1.11
N LYS A 148 -17.71 -23.95 -0.21
CA LYS A 148 -18.54 -22.73 -0.15
C LYS A 148 -17.98 -21.58 -0.98
N MET A 149 -16.88 -21.75 -1.67
CA MET A 149 -16.29 -20.76 -2.56
C MET A 149 -16.19 -21.30 -3.98
N ALA A 150 -16.67 -20.56 -4.94
CA ALA A 150 -16.64 -20.91 -6.35
C ALA A 150 -15.91 -19.86 -7.18
N LEU A 151 -15.06 -20.30 -8.12
CA LEU A 151 -14.44 -19.46 -9.13
C LEU A 151 -15.22 -19.56 -10.44
N GLN A 152 -15.46 -18.43 -11.09
CA GLN A 152 -16.15 -18.36 -12.37
C GLN A 152 -15.33 -17.55 -13.38
N ALA A 153 -15.44 -17.91 -14.67
CA ALA A 153 -14.65 -17.29 -15.73
C ALA A 153 -15.26 -15.99 -16.30
N GLU A 154 -16.54 -15.75 -16.10
CA GLU A 154 -17.27 -14.62 -16.66
C GLU A 154 -17.35 -13.46 -15.67
N THR A 155 -17.22 -12.23 -16.18
CA THR A 155 -17.35 -10.98 -15.41
C THR A 155 -18.20 -9.97 -16.18
N GLY A 156 -18.60 -8.92 -15.47
CA GLY A 156 -19.41 -7.84 -16.02
C GLY A 156 -20.79 -7.75 -15.40
N GLY A 157 -21.53 -6.70 -15.75
CA GLY A 157 -22.83 -6.42 -15.14
C GLY A 157 -23.87 -7.52 -15.40
N GLU A 158 -23.93 -8.06 -16.62
CA GLU A 158 -24.88 -9.13 -16.99
C GLU A 158 -24.57 -10.45 -16.27
N ALA A 159 -23.28 -10.85 -16.25
CA ALA A 159 -22.86 -12.06 -15.56
C ALA A 159 -23.12 -11.95 -14.05
N LEU A 160 -22.86 -10.78 -13.45
CA LEU A 160 -23.12 -10.56 -12.04
C LEU A 160 -24.62 -10.51 -11.72
N ALA A 161 -25.45 -9.90 -12.59
CA ALA A 161 -26.90 -9.90 -12.43
C ALA A 161 -27.47 -11.33 -12.50
N LYS A 162 -26.99 -12.14 -13.45
CA LYS A 162 -27.35 -13.55 -13.58
C LYS A 162 -26.98 -14.32 -12.31
N LEU A 163 -25.76 -14.16 -11.82
CA LEU A 163 -25.31 -14.82 -10.59
C LEU A 163 -26.17 -14.43 -9.39
N LEU A 164 -26.48 -13.14 -9.24
CA LEU A 164 -27.36 -12.65 -8.15
C LEU A 164 -28.74 -13.31 -8.23
N ALA A 165 -29.32 -13.47 -9.42
CA ALA A 165 -30.61 -14.12 -9.62
C ALA A 165 -30.53 -15.64 -9.31
N GLU A 166 -29.51 -16.33 -9.79
CA GLU A 166 -29.26 -17.75 -9.51
C GLU A 166 -29.13 -18.05 -8.01
N GLU A 167 -28.50 -17.15 -7.27
CA GLU A 167 -28.33 -17.21 -5.83
C GLU A 167 -29.57 -16.72 -5.03
N GLY A 168 -30.63 -16.28 -5.73
CA GLY A 168 -31.90 -15.86 -5.14
C GLY A 168 -31.88 -14.45 -4.52
N PHE A 169 -31.01 -13.58 -5.00
CA PHE A 169 -30.91 -12.17 -4.60
C PHE A 169 -31.70 -11.21 -5.52
N ASP A 170 -32.55 -11.72 -6.41
CA ASP A 170 -33.39 -10.97 -7.35
C ASP A 170 -34.73 -10.52 -6.75
N ARG A 171 -35.01 -10.90 -5.51
CA ARG A 171 -36.31 -10.64 -4.86
C ARG A 171 -36.47 -9.16 -4.52
N ARG A 172 -37.70 -8.68 -4.64
CA ARG A 172 -38.05 -7.32 -4.22
C ARG A 172 -37.71 -7.09 -2.74
N GLY A 173 -36.97 -6.00 -2.47
CA GLY A 173 -36.55 -5.64 -1.12
C GLY A 173 -35.19 -6.17 -0.72
N THR A 174 -34.56 -7.00 -1.54
CA THR A 174 -33.15 -7.41 -1.34
C THR A 174 -32.24 -6.18 -1.33
N ARG A 175 -31.30 -6.15 -0.39
CA ARG A 175 -30.33 -5.06 -0.25
C ARG A 175 -28.92 -5.59 -0.48
N ILE A 176 -28.29 -5.12 -1.53
CA ILE A 176 -26.93 -5.49 -1.90
C ILE A 176 -26.00 -4.32 -1.63
N GLY A 177 -25.02 -4.54 -0.75
CA GLY A 177 -23.94 -3.60 -0.54
C GLY A 177 -22.96 -3.63 -1.71
N VAL A 178 -22.61 -2.46 -2.23
CA VAL A 178 -21.67 -2.34 -3.35
C VAL A 178 -20.41 -1.64 -2.87
N ALA A 179 -19.30 -2.35 -2.86
CA ALA A 179 -18.01 -1.79 -2.46
C ALA A 179 -17.53 -0.75 -3.49
N LYS A 180 -17.01 0.37 -3.00
CA LYS A 180 -16.53 1.51 -3.81
C LYS A 180 -17.60 2.18 -4.69
N LEU A 181 -18.86 2.04 -4.31
CA LEU A 181 -19.94 2.80 -4.95
C LEU A 181 -19.93 4.26 -4.50
N LYS A 182 -19.67 4.53 -3.22
CA LYS A 182 -19.45 5.88 -2.70
C LYS A 182 -17.96 6.20 -2.77
N GLY A 183 -17.65 7.39 -3.21
CA GLY A 183 -16.27 7.82 -3.32
C GLY A 183 -15.53 7.85 -1.99
N THR A 184 -14.24 7.63 -2.09
CA THR A 184 -13.27 7.91 -1.05
C THR A 184 -12.63 9.27 -1.30
N ARG A 185 -11.77 9.72 -0.41
CA ARG A 185 -11.05 10.96 -0.60
C ARG A 185 -10.12 11.01 -1.81
N PHE A 186 -9.57 9.85 -2.21
CA PHE A 186 -8.71 9.75 -3.41
C PHE A 186 -9.49 9.46 -4.68
N GLU A 187 -10.67 8.96 -4.54
CA GLU A 187 -11.54 8.49 -5.59
C GLU A 187 -12.93 9.03 -5.28
N PRO A 188 -13.10 10.36 -5.32
CA PRO A 188 -14.33 11.02 -4.82
C PRO A 188 -15.60 10.54 -5.52
N GLU A 189 -15.49 10.09 -6.77
CA GLU A 189 -16.61 9.58 -7.56
C GLU A 189 -16.86 8.07 -7.35
N GLY A 190 -16.01 7.39 -6.56
CA GLY A 190 -16.00 5.94 -6.46
C GLY A 190 -15.31 5.25 -7.63
N LEU A 191 -15.40 3.92 -7.67
CA LEU A 191 -14.75 3.08 -8.69
C LEU A 191 -15.72 2.18 -9.46
N VAL A 192 -17.00 2.25 -9.15
CA VAL A 192 -18.00 1.44 -9.82
C VAL A 192 -18.38 2.08 -11.15
N SER A 193 -18.21 1.35 -12.24
CA SER A 193 -18.63 1.83 -13.55
C SER A 193 -20.13 2.10 -13.58
N ALA A 194 -20.54 3.26 -14.11
CA ALA A 194 -21.95 3.61 -14.31
C ALA A 194 -22.67 2.53 -15.14
N THR A 195 -22.05 2.04 -16.22
CA THR A 195 -22.61 1.00 -17.07
C THR A 195 -22.87 -0.29 -16.29
N LEU A 196 -21.95 -0.71 -15.42
CA LEU A 196 -22.16 -1.90 -14.60
C LEU A 196 -23.34 -1.71 -13.64
N LEU A 197 -23.41 -0.58 -12.97
CA LEU A 197 -24.48 -0.29 -12.02
C LEU A 197 -25.86 -0.16 -12.72
N ASP A 198 -25.90 0.45 -13.88
CA ASP A 198 -27.14 0.58 -14.69
C ASP A 198 -27.59 -0.80 -15.21
N THR A 199 -26.66 -1.67 -15.61
CA THR A 199 -26.98 -3.06 -16.00
C THR A 199 -27.57 -3.81 -14.81
N LEU A 200 -26.99 -3.72 -13.63
CA LEU A 200 -27.52 -4.38 -12.44
C LEU A 200 -28.92 -3.87 -12.08
N ARG A 201 -29.14 -2.56 -12.09
CA ARG A 201 -30.44 -1.95 -11.78
C ARG A 201 -31.52 -2.29 -12.77
N SER A 202 -31.18 -2.33 -14.06
CA SER A 202 -32.15 -2.69 -15.11
C SER A 202 -32.49 -4.19 -15.11
N SER A 203 -31.52 -5.05 -14.82
CA SER A 203 -31.71 -6.49 -14.73
C SER A 203 -32.44 -6.93 -13.45
N LEU A 204 -32.28 -6.19 -12.37
CA LEU A 204 -32.79 -6.53 -11.03
C LEU A 204 -33.53 -5.34 -10.41
N PRO A 205 -34.66 -4.92 -11.00
CA PRO A 205 -35.33 -3.66 -10.61
C PRO A 205 -35.94 -3.67 -9.19
N GLY A 206 -36.05 -4.84 -8.56
CA GLY A 206 -36.55 -4.98 -7.18
C GLY A 206 -35.46 -4.91 -6.12
N VAL A 207 -34.19 -4.84 -6.50
CA VAL A 207 -33.03 -4.90 -5.64
C VAL A 207 -32.48 -3.50 -5.36
N ALA A 208 -32.17 -3.23 -4.10
CA ALA A 208 -31.51 -1.99 -3.70
C ALA A 208 -29.99 -2.18 -3.69
N PHE A 209 -29.29 -1.51 -4.59
CA PHE A 209 -27.81 -1.42 -4.59
C PHE A 209 -27.39 -0.19 -3.81
N VAL A 210 -26.71 -0.39 -2.69
CA VAL A 210 -26.34 0.67 -1.73
C VAL A 210 -24.83 0.72 -1.49
N PRO A 211 -24.24 1.91 -1.26
CA PRO A 211 -22.83 1.99 -0.90
C PRO A 211 -22.59 1.36 0.48
N ILE A 212 -21.41 0.77 0.66
CA ILE A 212 -21.00 0.22 1.96
C ILE A 212 -19.91 1.05 2.64
N GLU A 213 -19.44 2.10 2.02
CA GLU A 213 -18.47 3.01 2.60
C GLU A 213 -19.18 4.06 3.46
N GLN A 214 -18.71 4.23 4.69
CA GLN A 214 -19.13 5.29 5.59
C GLN A 214 -17.90 5.84 6.32
N TRP A 215 -17.89 7.15 6.53
CA TRP A 215 -16.83 7.81 7.28
C TRP A 215 -17.15 7.81 8.76
N GLY A 216 -16.13 7.76 9.59
CA GLY A 216 -16.25 7.84 11.02
C GLY A 216 -16.33 6.48 11.73
N PRO A 217 -16.77 6.48 13.01
CA PRO A 217 -16.76 5.29 13.86
C PRO A 217 -17.59 4.12 13.34
N ASP A 218 -18.66 4.40 12.62
CA ASP A 218 -19.53 3.40 12.00
C ASP A 218 -19.06 3.05 10.58
N ALA A 219 -17.81 2.65 10.44
CA ALA A 219 -17.24 2.27 9.17
C ALA A 219 -18.04 1.14 8.47
N GLY A 220 -17.90 1.07 7.15
CA GLY A 220 -18.54 0.01 6.36
C GLY A 220 -18.10 -1.41 6.74
N PRO A 221 -18.88 -2.44 6.41
CA PRO A 221 -18.65 -3.80 6.88
C PRO A 221 -17.26 -4.35 6.66
N ILE A 222 -16.64 -4.04 5.51
CA ILE A 222 -15.27 -4.49 5.23
C ILE A 222 -14.25 -3.58 5.89
N ASP A 223 -14.46 -2.26 5.80
CA ASP A 223 -13.51 -1.28 6.33
C ASP A 223 -13.33 -1.38 7.85
N GLU A 224 -14.43 -1.58 8.59
CA GLU A 224 -14.39 -1.72 10.05
C GLU A 224 -13.59 -2.96 10.48
N VAL A 225 -13.84 -4.10 9.82
CA VAL A 225 -13.09 -5.33 10.12
C VAL A 225 -11.63 -5.21 9.71
N ALA A 226 -11.34 -4.58 8.56
CA ALA A 226 -9.99 -4.40 8.07
C ALA A 226 -9.18 -3.38 8.88
N LEU A 227 -9.80 -2.51 9.67
CA LEU A 227 -9.12 -1.52 10.48
C LEU A 227 -8.30 -2.16 11.60
N ALA A 228 -8.89 -3.14 12.31
CA ALA A 228 -8.21 -3.92 13.33
C ALA A 228 -7.55 -5.17 12.73
N LYS A 229 -6.23 -5.22 12.75
CA LYS A 229 -5.43 -6.29 12.16
C LYS A 229 -5.35 -7.51 13.06
N SER A 230 -5.62 -8.68 12.50
CA SER A 230 -5.35 -9.95 13.19
C SER A 230 -3.84 -10.16 13.37
N PRO A 231 -3.42 -11.11 14.24
CA PRO A 231 -2.00 -11.46 14.35
C PRO A 231 -1.36 -11.88 13.02
N GLU A 232 -2.10 -12.59 12.16
CA GLU A 232 -1.62 -12.96 10.82
C GLU A 232 -1.43 -11.74 9.93
N GLU A 233 -2.37 -10.79 9.95
CA GLU A 233 -2.26 -9.53 9.22
C GLU A 233 -1.10 -8.66 9.72
N GLN A 234 -0.89 -8.63 11.04
CA GLN A 234 0.24 -7.90 11.65
C GLN A 234 1.58 -8.48 11.19
N GLU A 235 1.70 -9.81 11.07
CA GLU A 235 2.93 -10.44 10.57
C GLU A 235 3.19 -10.08 9.10
N VAL A 236 2.16 -10.05 8.26
CA VAL A 236 2.27 -9.63 6.87
C VAL A 236 2.71 -8.16 6.76
N ILE A 237 2.15 -7.28 7.61
CA ILE A 237 2.58 -5.86 7.67
C ILE A 237 4.04 -5.77 8.13
N ARG A 238 4.46 -6.57 9.10
CA ARG A 238 5.85 -6.61 9.58
C ARG A 238 6.83 -6.94 8.45
N ARG A 239 6.47 -7.90 7.59
CA ARG A 239 7.26 -8.23 6.39
C ARG A 239 7.27 -7.10 5.38
N SER A 240 6.12 -6.46 5.13
CA SER A 240 6.05 -5.30 4.24
C SER A 240 6.95 -4.15 4.73
N VAL A 241 6.97 -3.87 6.05
CA VAL A 241 7.90 -2.89 6.64
C VAL A 241 9.35 -3.30 6.45
N ALA A 242 9.70 -4.56 6.68
CA ALA A 242 11.07 -5.06 6.48
C ALA A 242 11.54 -4.87 5.03
N ILE A 243 10.67 -5.13 4.05
CA ILE A 243 10.94 -4.88 2.63
C ILE A 243 11.19 -3.39 2.37
N ASN A 244 10.40 -2.51 2.98
CA ASN A 244 10.59 -1.07 2.88
C ASN A 244 11.94 -0.62 3.49
N GLU A 245 12.33 -1.18 4.64
CA GLU A 245 13.61 -0.90 5.27
C GLU A 245 14.80 -1.35 4.40
N GLN A 246 14.67 -2.48 3.69
CA GLN A 246 15.66 -2.94 2.73
C GLN A 246 15.77 -1.99 1.53
N GLY A 247 14.63 -1.52 1.01
CA GLY A 247 14.61 -0.51 -0.07
C GLY A 247 15.31 0.79 0.34
N LEU A 248 15.06 1.26 1.56
CA LEU A 248 15.76 2.41 2.12
C LEU A 248 17.28 2.16 2.21
N ALA A 249 17.68 1.02 2.74
CA ALA A 249 19.10 0.65 2.85
C ALA A 249 19.79 0.59 1.48
N ALA A 250 19.09 0.08 0.46
CA ALA A 250 19.61 0.04 -0.92
C ALA A 250 19.80 1.45 -1.51
N ALA A 251 18.87 2.38 -1.30
CA ALA A 251 19.03 3.78 -1.72
C ALA A 251 20.23 4.45 -1.03
N ILE A 252 20.39 4.25 0.28
CA ILE A 252 21.54 4.78 1.04
C ILE A 252 22.86 4.17 0.53
N ALA A 253 22.89 2.86 0.27
CA ALA A 253 24.05 2.19 -0.29
C ALA A 253 24.42 2.72 -1.69
N ALA A 254 23.44 2.94 -2.55
CA ALA A 254 23.66 3.56 -3.86
C ALA A 254 24.30 4.96 -3.72
N ALA A 255 23.79 5.79 -2.80
CA ALA A 255 24.36 7.12 -2.53
C ALA A 255 25.81 7.03 -2.03
N ARG A 256 26.13 6.07 -1.14
CA ARG A 256 27.50 5.82 -0.65
C ARG A 256 28.46 5.39 -1.76
N ASN A 257 27.96 4.66 -2.73
CA ASN A 257 28.73 4.12 -3.85
C ASN A 257 28.82 5.05 -5.05
N GLY A 258 28.47 6.32 -4.88
CA GLY A 258 28.66 7.35 -5.90
C GLY A 258 27.53 7.44 -6.93
N ALA A 259 26.32 7.11 -6.56
CA ALA A 259 25.15 7.45 -7.37
C ALA A 259 25.19 8.92 -7.79
N THR A 260 24.98 9.19 -9.06
CA THR A 260 25.07 10.53 -9.64
C THR A 260 23.73 11.19 -9.91
N ARG A 261 22.66 10.39 -9.94
CA ARG A 261 21.30 10.85 -10.26
C ARG A 261 20.30 10.31 -9.24
N GLN A 262 19.20 11.02 -9.06
CA GLN A 262 18.04 10.54 -8.28
C GLN A 262 17.57 9.16 -8.77
N ALA A 263 17.54 8.96 -10.10
CA ALA A 263 17.17 7.68 -10.70
C ALA A 263 18.01 6.50 -10.21
N ASP A 264 19.28 6.71 -9.89
CA ASP A 264 20.16 5.63 -9.42
C ASP A 264 19.74 5.17 -8.00
N LEU A 265 19.31 6.10 -7.15
CA LEU A 265 18.75 5.82 -5.82
C LEU A 265 17.38 5.14 -5.93
N TRP A 266 16.54 5.65 -6.83
CA TRP A 266 15.20 5.14 -7.06
C TRP A 266 15.22 3.69 -7.53
N TRP A 267 16.05 3.39 -8.54
CA TRP A 267 16.17 2.03 -9.06
C TRP A 267 16.77 1.05 -8.05
N ALA A 268 17.74 1.48 -7.25
CA ALA A 268 18.31 0.65 -6.20
C ALA A 268 17.24 0.23 -5.16
N ALA A 269 16.44 1.18 -4.70
CA ALA A 269 15.33 0.90 -3.79
C ALA A 269 14.25 0.03 -4.44
N PHE A 270 13.80 0.41 -5.65
CA PHE A 270 12.71 -0.27 -6.36
C PHE A 270 13.03 -1.73 -6.64
N THR A 271 14.20 -2.02 -7.22
CA THR A 271 14.58 -3.39 -7.59
C THR A 271 14.73 -4.29 -6.37
N THR A 272 15.27 -3.75 -5.27
CA THR A 272 15.38 -4.50 -4.00
C THR A 272 14.01 -4.84 -3.45
N MET A 273 13.12 -3.86 -3.33
CA MET A 273 11.77 -4.10 -2.83
C MET A 273 10.96 -5.03 -3.73
N PHE A 274 11.08 -4.87 -5.05
CA PHE A 274 10.34 -5.68 -6.01
C PHE A 274 10.79 -7.15 -5.98
N ALA A 275 12.08 -7.41 -5.80
CA ALA A 275 12.60 -8.77 -5.69
C ALA A 275 12.04 -9.50 -4.46
N ASP A 276 11.91 -8.80 -3.35
CA ASP A 276 11.48 -9.39 -2.08
C ASP A 276 9.95 -9.40 -1.91
N ALA A 277 9.25 -8.38 -2.39
CA ALA A 277 7.80 -8.32 -2.32
C ALA A 277 7.14 -9.25 -3.35
N GLY A 278 7.76 -9.42 -4.51
CA GLY A 278 7.18 -10.17 -5.64
C GLY A 278 5.85 -9.60 -6.15
N GLU A 279 5.47 -8.43 -5.69
CA GLU A 279 4.21 -7.75 -6.03
C GLU A 279 4.46 -6.42 -6.71
N ASP A 280 3.51 -6.07 -7.55
CA ASP A 280 3.57 -4.92 -8.44
C ASP A 280 3.33 -3.58 -7.76
N PHE A 281 2.76 -3.59 -6.56
CA PHE A 281 2.44 -2.36 -5.87
C PHE A 281 3.61 -1.87 -5.04
N ILE A 282 4.39 -1.00 -5.64
CA ILE A 282 5.42 -0.23 -4.95
C ILE A 282 5.13 1.25 -5.21
N ARG A 283 4.88 1.98 -4.12
CA ARG A 283 4.91 3.44 -4.16
C ARG A 283 6.25 3.88 -3.61
N LEU A 284 7.07 4.38 -4.49
CA LEU A 284 8.38 4.91 -4.17
C LEU A 284 8.47 6.34 -4.68
N SER A 285 8.76 7.28 -3.81
CA SER A 285 9.13 8.63 -4.20
C SER A 285 10.44 9.00 -3.53
N ILE A 286 11.34 9.59 -4.30
CA ILE A 286 12.65 10.08 -3.84
C ILE A 286 12.83 11.50 -4.31
N GLY A 287 13.10 12.41 -3.38
CA GLY A 287 13.40 13.81 -3.66
C GLY A 287 14.75 14.22 -3.09
N LEU A 288 15.39 15.15 -3.75
CA LEU A 288 16.68 15.73 -3.36
C LEU A 288 16.51 17.22 -3.07
N ASP A 289 16.69 17.59 -1.81
CA ASP A 289 16.92 18.97 -1.31
C ASP A 289 15.84 20.02 -1.51
N GLU A 290 14.77 19.77 -2.25
CA GLU A 290 13.93 20.87 -2.66
C GLU A 290 12.71 21.08 -1.81
N GLY A 291 12.48 22.36 -1.57
CA GLY A 291 11.41 22.82 -0.70
C GLY A 291 10.05 22.27 -1.08
N GLY A 292 9.44 21.58 -0.18
CA GLY A 292 8.02 21.44 -0.05
C GLY A 292 7.36 20.27 -0.79
N ASN A 293 7.85 19.81 -1.95
CA ASN A 293 7.17 18.74 -2.68
C ASN A 293 8.10 17.88 -3.55
N SER A 294 9.23 17.52 -3.00
CA SER A 294 10.24 16.70 -3.67
C SER A 294 9.93 15.21 -3.75
N ASN A 295 8.68 14.80 -3.54
CA ASN A 295 8.28 13.41 -3.70
C ASN A 295 8.04 13.10 -5.19
N ILE A 296 9.12 12.90 -5.91
CA ILE A 296 9.07 12.49 -7.32
C ILE A 296 8.86 10.97 -7.33
N GLY A 297 7.71 10.54 -7.81
CA GLY A 297 7.31 9.12 -7.86
C GLY A 297 8.00 8.32 -8.98
N GLU A 298 8.83 8.99 -9.79
CA GLU A 298 9.45 8.43 -10.98
C GLU A 298 10.97 8.62 -10.92
N PRO A 299 11.76 7.76 -11.59
CA PRO A 299 13.18 7.95 -11.71
C PRO A 299 13.48 9.16 -12.64
N VAL A 300 14.19 10.15 -12.13
CA VAL A 300 14.56 11.37 -12.86
C VAL A 300 16.07 11.60 -12.86
N GLY A 301 16.53 12.48 -13.75
CA GLY A 301 17.94 12.77 -13.96
C GLY A 301 18.56 13.76 -12.98
N ASP A 302 17.85 14.18 -11.94
CA ASP A 302 18.34 15.16 -10.97
C ASP A 302 19.65 14.71 -10.31
N ALA A 303 20.63 15.62 -10.29
CA ALA A 303 21.96 15.28 -9.82
C ALA A 303 22.02 15.10 -8.30
N VAL A 304 22.58 14.00 -7.86
CA VAL A 304 22.96 13.75 -6.47
C VAL A 304 24.21 14.57 -6.13
N ARG A 305 24.14 15.43 -5.11
CA ARG A 305 25.24 16.29 -4.68
C ARG A 305 25.45 16.20 -3.18
N ARG A 306 26.69 16.37 -2.79
CA ARG A 306 27.09 16.49 -1.37
C ARG A 306 26.37 17.68 -0.72
N GLY A 307 25.87 17.51 0.49
CA GLY A 307 25.12 18.52 1.24
C GLY A 307 23.61 18.50 1.01
N GLN A 308 23.12 17.60 0.16
CA GLN A 308 21.68 17.42 -0.04
C GLN A 308 21.06 16.53 1.04
N ILE A 309 19.79 16.77 1.33
CA ILE A 309 18.93 15.87 2.10
C ILE A 309 18.08 15.08 1.10
N CYS A 310 18.18 13.79 1.14
CA CYS A 310 17.30 12.90 0.40
C CYS A 310 16.04 12.62 1.25
N THR A 311 14.89 13.01 0.76
CA THR A 311 13.59 12.68 1.32
C THR A 311 12.96 11.56 0.50
N GLN A 312 12.24 10.65 1.14
CA GLN A 312 11.57 9.58 0.44
C GLN A 312 10.27 9.15 1.13
N GLU A 313 9.38 8.59 0.35
CA GLU A 313 8.21 7.84 0.81
C GLU A 313 8.29 6.46 0.18
N ILE A 314 8.44 5.44 1.01
CA ILE A 314 8.66 4.06 0.60
C ILE A 314 7.49 3.21 1.06
N SER A 315 6.84 2.54 0.12
CA SER A 315 5.74 1.64 0.38
C SER A 315 5.80 0.46 -0.60
N ALA A 316 6.11 -0.72 -0.10
CA ALA A 316 5.92 -1.97 -0.81
C ALA A 316 4.70 -2.68 -0.25
N ALA A 317 3.95 -3.36 -1.09
CA ALA A 317 2.91 -4.27 -0.67
C ALA A 317 3.44 -5.70 -0.68
N PHE A 318 3.25 -6.39 0.44
CA PHE A 318 3.43 -7.83 0.53
C PHE A 318 2.06 -8.46 0.75
N GLN A 319 1.66 -9.37 -0.14
CA GLN A 319 0.34 -10.02 -0.09
C GLN A 319 -0.85 -9.03 -0.11
N GLY A 320 -0.68 -7.91 -0.79
CA GLY A 320 -1.67 -6.82 -0.86
C GLY A 320 -1.65 -5.87 0.36
N TYR A 321 -0.86 -6.16 1.38
CA TYR A 321 -0.73 -5.31 2.56
C TYR A 321 0.40 -4.31 2.36
N GLY A 322 0.04 -3.06 2.19
CA GLY A 322 0.99 -1.96 2.10
C GLY A 322 1.12 -1.21 3.43
N CYS A 323 2.28 -0.67 3.64
CA CYS A 323 2.62 0.23 4.74
C CYS A 323 3.64 1.23 4.23
N GLN A 324 3.90 2.30 4.97
CA GLN A 324 4.81 3.34 4.52
C GLN A 324 5.85 3.66 5.57
N ILE A 325 7.09 3.85 5.11
CA ILE A 325 8.15 4.45 5.91
C ILE A 325 8.73 5.66 5.20
N ASN A 326 9.22 6.60 6.01
CA ASN A 326 9.98 7.76 5.57
C ASN A 326 11.18 7.90 6.48
N HIS A 327 12.37 8.04 5.94
CA HIS A 327 13.53 8.35 6.75
C HIS A 327 14.53 9.15 5.93
N SER A 328 14.40 10.46 5.96
CA SER A 328 15.34 11.34 5.26
C SER A 328 16.77 11.01 5.65
N PHE A 329 17.68 11.00 4.67
CA PHE A 329 19.11 10.81 4.92
C PHE A 329 19.94 11.92 4.26
N PHE A 330 21.13 12.17 4.81
CA PHE A 330 22.01 13.23 4.37
C PHE A 330 23.09 12.68 3.43
N ILE A 331 23.27 13.33 2.28
CA ILE A 331 24.31 12.97 1.30
C ILE A 331 25.61 13.70 1.65
N GLY A 332 26.49 13.01 2.30
CA GLY A 332 27.77 13.54 2.78
C GLY A 332 28.17 12.95 4.12
N SER A 333 29.16 13.56 4.77
CA SER A 333 29.63 13.18 6.11
C SER A 333 29.13 14.18 7.16
N PRO A 334 29.27 13.89 8.47
CA PRO A 334 28.96 14.82 9.55
C PRO A 334 29.70 16.17 9.47
N SER A 335 30.84 16.22 8.79
CA SER A 335 31.58 17.45 8.56
C SER A 335 31.11 18.28 7.34
N THR A 336 30.16 17.77 6.56
CA THR A 336 29.63 18.45 5.37
C THR A 336 28.66 19.56 5.80
N PRO A 337 28.75 20.78 5.26
CA PRO A 337 27.80 21.86 5.54
C PRO A 337 26.34 21.41 5.33
N GLY A 338 25.49 21.69 6.31
CA GLY A 338 24.07 21.29 6.31
C GLY A 338 23.77 20.04 7.15
N TYR A 339 24.77 19.26 7.56
CA TYR A 339 24.53 18.07 8.38
C TYR A 339 23.95 18.43 9.76
N ASP A 340 24.44 19.48 10.41
CA ASP A 340 23.92 19.90 11.72
C ASP A 340 22.46 20.31 11.66
N TYR A 341 22.03 20.95 10.57
CA TYR A 341 20.61 21.23 10.34
C TYR A 341 19.80 19.94 10.21
N TYR A 342 20.26 19.01 9.38
CA TYR A 342 19.60 17.73 9.18
C TYR A 342 19.49 16.95 10.51
N ARG A 343 20.58 16.85 11.25
CA ARG A 343 20.61 16.18 12.56
C ARG A 343 19.63 16.82 13.55
N ALA A 344 19.64 18.15 13.66
CA ALA A 344 18.70 18.87 14.53
C ALA A 344 17.22 18.61 14.13
N ALA A 345 16.92 18.50 12.84
CA ALA A 345 15.59 18.17 12.37
C ALA A 345 15.18 16.73 12.73
N ILE A 346 16.07 15.76 12.59
CA ILE A 346 15.83 14.38 13.05
C ILE A 346 15.62 14.34 14.56
N ASP A 347 16.42 15.05 15.35
CA ASP A 347 16.28 15.11 16.82
C ASP A 347 14.92 15.68 17.25
N VAL A 348 14.39 16.68 16.53
CA VAL A 348 13.02 17.21 16.74
C VAL A 348 11.99 16.13 16.42
N LEU A 349 12.11 15.46 15.27
CA LEU A 349 11.17 14.43 14.85
C LEU A 349 11.16 13.21 15.78
N LEU A 350 12.31 12.81 16.32
CA LEU A 350 12.41 11.75 17.34
C LEU A 350 11.62 12.10 18.60
N LYS A 351 11.77 13.32 19.12
CA LYS A 351 11.00 13.80 20.28
C LYS A 351 9.50 13.85 20.01
N VAL A 352 9.10 14.24 18.79
CA VAL A 352 7.70 14.24 18.39
C VAL A 352 7.17 12.81 18.32
N HIS A 353 7.92 11.87 17.75
CA HIS A 353 7.54 10.45 17.74
C HIS A 353 7.36 9.89 19.15
N GLU A 354 8.33 10.14 20.03
CA GLU A 354 8.28 9.68 21.42
C GLU A 354 7.02 10.19 22.14
N LYS A 355 6.75 11.50 22.08
CA LYS A 355 5.57 12.11 22.70
C LYS A 355 4.26 11.60 22.09
N ALA A 356 4.19 11.48 20.77
CA ALA A 356 3.00 11.02 20.07
C ALA A 356 2.68 9.56 20.40
N MET A 357 3.68 8.68 20.40
CA MET A 357 3.50 7.27 20.75
C MET A 357 3.08 7.08 22.21
N ALA A 358 3.69 7.82 23.14
CA ALA A 358 3.36 7.77 24.57
C ALA A 358 1.95 8.31 24.88
N PHE A 359 1.36 9.12 24.00
CA PHE A 359 0.03 9.68 24.18
C PHE A 359 -1.09 8.68 23.89
N ILE A 360 -0.83 7.61 23.14
CA ILE A 360 -1.86 6.66 22.73
C ILE A 360 -2.28 5.79 23.92
N GLU A 361 -3.51 5.98 24.38
CA GLU A 361 -4.22 5.09 25.29
C GLU A 361 -5.22 4.24 24.47
N PRO A 362 -4.95 2.93 24.28
CA PRO A 362 -5.84 2.05 23.52
C PRO A 362 -7.26 2.03 24.08
N GLY A 363 -8.26 2.10 23.24
CA GLY A 363 -9.66 2.15 23.62
C GLY A 363 -10.16 3.53 24.12
N LYS A 364 -9.29 4.55 24.14
CA LYS A 364 -9.67 5.92 24.58
C LYS A 364 -9.25 6.98 23.60
N THR A 365 -7.99 7.03 23.20
CA THR A 365 -7.46 8.06 22.30
C THR A 365 -8.08 7.95 20.92
N THR A 366 -8.62 9.04 20.39
CA THR A 366 -9.05 9.13 19.00
C THR A 366 -7.91 9.53 18.06
N TYR A 367 -8.07 9.27 16.77
CA TYR A 367 -7.10 9.75 15.78
C TYR A 367 -6.99 11.27 15.74
N GLY A 368 -8.07 11.99 16.02
CA GLY A 368 -8.08 13.46 16.10
C GLY A 368 -7.26 13.99 17.27
N GLU A 369 -7.43 13.40 18.46
CA GLU A 369 -6.64 13.76 19.65
C GLU A 369 -5.15 13.45 19.47
N PHE A 370 -4.83 12.30 18.84
CA PHE A 370 -3.46 11.95 18.48
C PHE A 370 -2.82 13.00 17.56
N GLU A 371 -3.55 13.44 16.53
CA GLU A 371 -3.05 14.46 15.61
C GLU A 371 -2.87 15.81 16.30
N GLU A 372 -3.78 16.20 17.17
CA GLU A 372 -3.67 17.45 17.94
C GLU A 372 -2.50 17.42 18.93
N ASN A 373 -2.33 16.31 19.66
CA ASN A 373 -1.17 16.10 20.53
C ASN A 373 0.14 16.18 19.73
N THR A 374 0.17 15.65 18.51
CA THR A 374 1.35 15.73 17.64
C THR A 374 1.66 17.18 17.24
N ARG A 375 0.63 17.98 16.89
CA ARG A 375 0.81 19.41 16.60
C ARG A 375 1.33 20.17 17.81
N GLN A 376 0.76 19.91 19.00
CA GLN A 376 1.21 20.49 20.24
C GLN A 376 2.68 20.10 20.56
N SER A 377 3.07 18.86 20.26
CA SER A 377 4.46 18.41 20.46
C SER A 377 5.46 19.20 19.61
N PHE A 378 5.11 19.62 18.40
CA PHE A 378 5.94 20.54 17.62
C PHE A 378 5.96 21.94 18.23
N ALA A 379 4.81 22.47 18.67
CA ALA A 379 4.71 23.79 19.29
C ALA A 379 5.54 23.89 20.57
N ASP A 380 5.53 22.84 21.42
CA ASP A 380 6.35 22.76 22.64
C ASP A 380 7.86 22.83 22.36
N LEU A 381 8.27 22.42 21.16
CA LEU A 381 9.66 22.50 20.70
C LEU A 381 9.97 23.81 19.95
N ASN A 382 9.05 24.79 19.95
CA ASN A 382 9.11 26.00 19.14
C ASN A 382 9.31 25.76 17.64
N GLU A 383 8.75 24.65 17.14
CA GLU A 383 8.83 24.29 15.74
C GLU A 383 7.44 24.21 15.11
N GLN A 384 7.41 24.35 13.81
CA GLN A 384 6.19 24.20 13.02
C GLN A 384 6.29 22.93 12.18
N GLY A 385 5.58 21.89 12.59
CA GLY A 385 5.51 20.64 11.82
C GLY A 385 4.80 20.83 10.50
N GLY A 386 5.36 20.28 9.43
CA GLY A 386 4.66 20.04 8.18
C GLY A 386 3.95 18.69 8.24
N GLY A 387 2.91 18.46 7.46
CA GLY A 387 2.07 17.26 7.35
C GLY A 387 2.32 16.10 8.33
N LEU A 388 1.29 15.65 9.01
CA LEU A 388 1.41 14.53 9.96
C LEU A 388 1.36 13.18 9.25
N GLY A 389 0.76 13.12 8.07
CA GLY A 389 0.73 11.94 7.21
C GLY A 389 0.12 10.70 7.86
N VAL A 390 -0.90 10.84 8.70
CA VAL A 390 -1.57 9.70 9.34
C VAL A 390 -2.57 9.06 8.39
N HIS A 391 -2.47 7.76 8.21
CA HIS A 391 -3.49 6.94 7.53
C HIS A 391 -3.31 5.47 7.89
N SER A 392 -4.38 4.67 7.77
CA SER A 392 -4.31 3.24 8.08
C SER A 392 -3.34 2.49 7.17
N GLY A 393 -2.62 1.52 7.73
CA GLY A 393 -1.82 0.55 7.01
C GLY A 393 -2.59 -0.71 6.65
N GLY A 394 -2.06 -1.53 5.75
CA GLY A 394 -2.63 -2.81 5.34
C GLY A 394 -3.48 -2.74 4.06
N ILE A 395 -4.35 -3.70 3.85
CA ILE A 395 -5.38 -3.63 2.81
C ILE A 395 -6.36 -2.52 3.19
N GLY A 396 -6.61 -1.58 2.30
CA GLY A 396 -7.45 -0.43 2.60
C GLY A 396 -6.71 0.74 3.27
N GLN A 397 -5.48 1.00 2.87
CA GLN A 397 -4.60 2.07 3.41
C GLN A 397 -5.20 3.47 3.55
N CYS A 398 -6.36 3.70 2.98
CA CYS A 398 -6.89 5.05 2.84
C CYS A 398 -7.96 5.40 3.87
N ARG A 399 -8.23 4.54 4.85
CA ARG A 399 -9.37 4.71 5.73
C ARG A 399 -9.21 5.88 6.69
N VAL A 400 -8.27 5.86 7.56
CA VAL A 400 -8.03 6.96 8.50
C VAL A 400 -7.05 7.97 7.89
N ARG A 401 -7.37 9.27 7.97
CA ARG A 401 -6.53 10.32 7.37
C ARG A 401 -6.39 11.55 8.24
N SER A 402 -5.18 12.17 8.18
CA SER A 402 -4.82 13.42 8.86
C SER A 402 -5.51 14.64 8.29
N ARG A 403 -6.83 14.65 8.16
CA ARG A 403 -7.57 15.85 7.82
C ARG A 403 -8.89 15.88 8.56
N PRO A 404 -9.39 17.05 8.92
CA PRO A 404 -10.67 17.19 9.62
C PRO A 404 -11.75 16.36 8.95
N GLY A 405 -12.41 15.51 9.69
CA GLY A 405 -13.47 14.65 9.21
C GLY A 405 -13.93 13.66 10.25
N GLU A 406 -14.92 12.87 9.90
CA GLU A 406 -15.53 11.90 10.80
C GLU A 406 -14.55 10.79 11.23
N ASP A 407 -13.57 10.44 10.38
CA ASP A 407 -12.56 9.44 10.72
C ASP A 407 -11.69 9.84 11.92
N GLN A 408 -11.55 11.12 12.20
CA GLN A 408 -10.85 11.59 13.40
C GLN A 408 -11.55 11.23 14.71
N LYS A 409 -12.83 10.90 14.68
CA LYS A 409 -13.61 10.43 15.82
C LYS A 409 -13.40 8.95 16.12
N ILE A 410 -12.72 8.23 15.25
CA ILE A 410 -12.43 6.79 15.46
C ILE A 410 -11.47 6.67 16.64
N VAL A 411 -11.87 5.87 17.63
CA VAL A 411 -11.03 5.52 18.76
C VAL A 411 -10.01 4.47 18.35
N MET A 412 -8.75 4.69 18.68
CA MET A 412 -7.67 3.75 18.44
C MET A 412 -7.86 2.49 19.30
N GLN A 413 -7.98 1.35 18.67
CA GLN A 413 -8.18 0.06 19.33
C GLN A 413 -6.94 -0.81 19.15
N PRO A 414 -6.70 -1.79 20.04
CA PRO A 414 -5.72 -2.83 19.80
C PRO A 414 -5.93 -3.49 18.45
N GLY A 415 -4.85 -3.72 17.71
CA GLY A 415 -4.88 -4.21 16.34
C GLY A 415 -4.95 -3.11 15.27
N HIS A 416 -5.30 -1.87 15.60
CA HIS A 416 -5.22 -0.79 14.61
C HIS A 416 -3.78 -0.59 14.16
N SER A 417 -3.59 -0.50 12.84
CA SER A 417 -2.29 -0.23 12.24
C SER A 417 -2.38 1.02 11.38
N PHE A 418 -1.43 1.92 11.51
CA PHE A 418 -1.41 3.17 10.76
C PHE A 418 0.02 3.63 10.47
N ASP A 419 0.18 4.41 9.42
CA ASP A 419 1.43 5.07 9.10
C ASP A 419 1.42 6.46 9.71
N PHE A 420 2.48 6.79 10.44
CA PHE A 420 2.70 8.09 11.07
C PHE A 420 3.97 8.73 10.50
N LYS A 421 3.81 9.83 9.76
CA LYS A 421 4.88 10.39 8.92
C LYS A 421 5.06 11.90 9.15
N PRO A 422 5.44 12.32 10.35
CA PRO A 422 5.71 13.74 10.61
C PRO A 422 6.89 14.25 9.80
N SER A 423 6.85 15.54 9.48
CA SER A 423 7.94 16.24 8.80
C SER A 423 8.16 17.61 9.42
N VAL A 424 9.36 18.13 9.28
CA VAL A 424 9.72 19.47 9.78
C VAL A 424 10.65 20.18 8.81
N SER A 425 10.53 21.50 8.76
CA SER A 425 11.49 22.40 8.12
C SER A 425 11.88 23.44 9.17
N LEU A 426 13.03 23.23 9.81
CA LEU A 426 13.49 24.13 10.88
C LEU A 426 13.83 25.52 10.33
N ARG A 427 13.34 26.56 11.00
CA ARG A 427 13.67 27.96 10.70
C ARG A 427 14.88 28.38 11.52
N ARG A 428 16.06 27.97 11.10
CA ARG A 428 17.34 28.29 11.78
C ARG A 428 18.12 29.29 10.91
N ALA A 429 17.89 30.58 11.13
CA ALA A 429 18.56 31.62 10.37
C ALA A 429 20.11 31.46 10.44
N GLY A 430 20.76 31.53 9.28
CA GLY A 430 22.23 31.40 9.15
C GLY A 430 22.75 29.94 9.18
N MET A 431 21.93 28.95 9.42
CA MET A 431 22.36 27.55 9.35
C MET A 431 22.30 27.03 7.91
N ALA A 432 23.37 26.43 7.43
CA ALA A 432 23.38 25.79 6.12
C ALA A 432 22.30 24.70 6.07
N GLY A 433 21.44 24.72 5.02
CA GLY A 433 20.31 23.80 4.91
C GLY A 433 19.01 24.29 5.55
N ALA A 434 18.99 25.48 6.17
CA ALA A 434 17.78 26.02 6.78
C ALA A 434 16.57 26.04 5.82
N GLY A 435 15.41 25.60 6.33
CA GLY A 435 14.17 25.52 5.56
C GLY A 435 13.99 24.27 4.71
N LYS A 436 14.99 23.40 4.59
CA LYS A 436 14.85 22.10 3.92
C LYS A 436 13.94 21.18 4.71
N ARG A 437 13.12 20.40 4.00
CA ARG A 437 12.20 19.45 4.62
C ARG A 437 12.93 18.17 5.02
N VAL A 438 12.68 17.74 6.26
CA VAL A 438 13.12 16.43 6.78
C VAL A 438 11.89 15.66 7.21
N GLN A 439 11.83 14.38 6.90
CA GLN A 439 10.74 13.45 7.25
C GLN A 439 11.27 12.25 8.02
N LEU A 440 10.49 11.81 8.99
CA LEU A 440 10.74 10.59 9.74
C LEU A 440 9.39 9.90 9.95
N GLY A 441 9.14 8.78 9.29
CA GLY A 441 7.84 8.10 9.29
C GLY A 441 7.96 6.62 9.56
N GLU A 442 6.97 6.10 10.25
CA GLU A 442 6.86 4.71 10.69
C GLU A 442 5.46 4.16 10.49
N SER A 443 5.39 2.84 10.29
CA SER A 443 4.17 2.08 10.48
C SER A 443 4.05 1.65 11.93
N ILE A 444 2.90 1.93 12.53
CA ILE A 444 2.61 1.80 13.96
C ILE A 444 1.52 0.76 14.15
N LEU A 445 1.66 -0.05 15.21
CA LEU A 445 0.63 -0.95 15.73
C LEU A 445 0.16 -0.45 17.10
N VAL A 446 -1.14 -0.34 17.29
CA VAL A 446 -1.74 -0.17 18.61
C VAL A 446 -1.87 -1.55 19.26
N THR A 447 -1.25 -1.74 20.42
CA THR A 447 -1.35 -2.94 21.25
C THR A 447 -2.27 -2.69 22.45
N GLU A 448 -2.46 -3.66 23.33
CA GLU A 448 -3.21 -3.48 24.59
C GLU A 448 -2.51 -2.50 25.55
N GLU A 449 -1.17 -2.43 25.49
CA GLU A 449 -0.35 -1.62 26.39
C GLU A 449 -0.01 -0.22 25.82
N GLY A 450 -0.37 0.07 24.56
CA GLY A 450 -0.02 1.32 23.88
C GLY A 450 0.37 1.10 22.44
N ALA A 451 1.20 1.97 21.89
CA ALA A 451 1.61 1.93 20.50
C ALA A 451 3.06 1.46 20.33
N VAL A 452 3.31 0.61 19.33
CA VAL A 452 4.64 0.10 19.00
C VAL A 452 4.93 0.26 17.50
N ARG A 453 6.20 0.36 17.15
CA ARG A 453 6.65 0.38 15.76
C ARG A 453 6.68 -1.04 15.19
N TYR A 454 6.33 -1.18 13.93
CA TYR A 454 6.57 -2.42 13.19
C TYR A 454 8.04 -2.56 12.77
N GLY A 455 8.69 -1.44 12.43
CA GLY A 455 10.06 -1.41 11.93
C GLY A 455 11.11 -1.62 12.99
N SER A 456 12.26 -2.14 12.58
CA SER A 456 13.40 -2.43 13.44
C SER A 456 14.61 -1.51 13.20
N ARG A 457 14.59 -0.70 12.12
CA ARG A 457 15.71 0.19 11.82
C ARG A 457 15.94 1.24 12.91
N SER A 458 17.17 1.70 13.02
CA SER A 458 17.45 2.90 13.81
C SER A 458 16.73 4.12 13.22
N MET A 459 16.16 4.96 14.09
CA MET A 459 15.49 6.20 13.71
C MET A 459 16.42 7.43 13.75
N GLY A 460 17.67 7.24 14.16
CA GLY A 460 18.65 8.33 14.28
C GLY A 460 19.10 8.90 12.93
N PRO A 461 19.91 9.97 12.96
CA PRO A 461 20.40 10.61 11.74
C PRO A 461 21.29 9.66 10.92
N ILE A 462 21.12 9.70 9.60
CA ILE A 462 21.87 8.88 8.65
C ILE A 462 22.67 9.79 7.71
N ALA A 463 24.00 9.67 7.73
CA ALA A 463 24.89 10.25 6.73
C ALA A 463 25.39 9.15 5.77
N THR A 464 25.55 9.47 4.47
CA THR A 464 26.04 8.50 3.50
C THR A 464 27.53 8.24 3.60
N HIS A 465 28.30 9.13 4.23
CA HIS A 465 29.75 9.01 4.45
C HIS A 465 30.08 9.30 5.91
N THR A 466 31.14 8.71 6.42
CA THR A 466 31.68 8.93 7.76
C THR A 466 32.53 10.21 7.86
#